data_45ea80cf33e1a31eb8a6484224799be1
#
_entry.id   45ea80cf33e1a31eb8a6484224799be1
#
_cell.length_a   1.000
_cell.length_b   1.000
_cell.length_c   1.000
_cell.angle_alpha   90.00
_cell.angle_beta   90.00
_cell.angle_gamma   90.00
#
_symmetry.space_group_name_H-M   'P 1'
#
loop_
_entity.id
_entity.type
_entity.pdbx_description
1 polymer ?
#
loop_
_entity_poly.entity_id
_entity_poly.type
_entity_poly.pdbx_seq_one_letter_code
_entity_poly.pdbx_strand_id
1 'polypeptide(L)'
;RQIETHQGLNQYFGGIFRECTRHIVGVQMRNCATVGGSIYSRFGFSDILTCMMALDTYVELYHGGIMPLSEFAKRPVRRDDKDILVRVIIKKDGRKAAYTTQRNSQTDFPLIACCVSRLGDHWYVAVGARPGKAKVTQVTDDGNESLADLAREAADAFNYGSNNRGSGEYRHQLARVYV
;
A
#
# COMPACT_ATOMS: atom_id res chain seq x y z
N ARG A 1 10.07 -11.85 5.60
CA ARG A 1 11.47 -11.72 5.12
C ARG A 1 11.62 -12.08 3.64
N GLN A 2 11.06 -13.20 3.18
CA GLN A 2 11.22 -13.66 1.80
C GLN A 2 10.91 -12.58 0.75
N ILE A 3 9.80 -11.84 0.87
CA ILE A 3 9.44 -10.77 -0.09
C ILE A 3 10.47 -9.64 -0.09
N GLU A 4 11.06 -9.31 1.07
CA GLU A 4 12.09 -8.27 1.22
C GLU A 4 13.38 -8.63 0.45
N THR A 5 13.74 -9.91 0.44
CA THR A 5 15.00 -10.38 -0.16
C THR A 5 14.85 -11.03 -1.53
N HIS A 6 13.64 -11.16 -2.06
CA HIS A 6 13.38 -11.80 -3.34
C HIS A 6 13.95 -10.97 -4.49
N GLN A 7 15.04 -11.41 -5.10
CA GLN A 7 15.78 -10.66 -6.12
C GLN A 7 14.89 -10.29 -7.33
N GLY A 8 14.27 -11.29 -7.97
CA GLY A 8 13.47 -11.07 -9.19
C GLY A 8 12.28 -10.15 -8.97
N LEU A 9 11.60 -10.23 -7.80
CA LEU A 9 10.48 -9.36 -7.48
C LEU A 9 10.94 -7.91 -7.27
N ASN A 10 12.01 -7.72 -6.49
CA ASN A 10 12.55 -6.38 -6.23
C ASN A 10 13.19 -5.77 -7.49
N GLN A 11 13.84 -6.57 -8.32
CA GLN A 11 14.39 -6.10 -9.59
C GLN A 11 13.26 -5.62 -10.54
N TYR A 12 12.18 -6.39 -10.64
CA TYR A 12 11.07 -6.04 -11.53
C TYR A 12 10.32 -4.77 -11.10
N PHE A 13 10.05 -4.62 -9.78
CA PHE A 13 9.28 -3.50 -9.23
C PHE A 13 10.16 -2.39 -8.60
N GLY A 14 11.42 -2.23 -8.98
CA GLY A 14 12.28 -1.15 -8.52
C GLY A 14 12.60 -1.16 -7.03
N GLY A 15 12.53 -2.31 -6.36
CA GLY A 15 12.88 -2.46 -4.95
C GLY A 15 11.79 -2.11 -3.95
N ILE A 16 10.57 -1.79 -4.39
CA ILE A 16 9.48 -1.35 -3.48
C ILE A 16 9.15 -2.35 -2.38
N PHE A 17 9.31 -3.65 -2.63
CA PHE A 17 9.04 -4.67 -1.61
C PHE A 17 10.10 -4.70 -0.51
N ARG A 18 11.33 -4.34 -0.80
CA ARG A 18 12.36 -4.09 0.21
C ARG A 18 12.01 -2.83 0.99
N GLU A 19 11.66 -1.75 0.30
CA GLU A 19 11.34 -0.47 0.94
C GLU A 19 10.12 -0.58 1.86
N CYS A 20 9.03 -1.19 1.44
CA CYS A 20 7.83 -1.32 2.25
C CYS A 20 7.98 -2.27 3.44
N THR A 21 9.00 -3.14 3.45
CA THR A 21 9.17 -4.12 4.53
C THR A 21 10.30 -3.80 5.50
N ARG A 22 11.35 -3.08 5.08
CA ARG A 22 12.58 -2.89 5.87
C ARG A 22 12.37 -2.29 7.26
N HIS A 23 11.32 -1.49 7.44
CA HIS A 23 10.99 -0.83 8.71
C HIS A 23 9.90 -1.56 9.53
N ILE A 24 9.42 -2.72 9.07
CA ILE A 24 8.49 -3.53 9.85
C ILE A 24 9.27 -4.19 10.98
N VAL A 25 9.26 -3.54 12.13
CA VAL A 25 9.95 -3.97 13.36
C VAL A 25 11.39 -4.47 13.09
N GLY A 26 11.82 -5.58 13.68
CA GLY A 26 13.13 -6.20 13.48
C GLY A 26 13.10 -7.38 12.49
N VAL A 27 14.28 -7.85 12.09
CA VAL A 27 14.44 -9.02 11.20
C VAL A 27 13.76 -10.26 11.78
N GLN A 28 13.84 -10.45 13.10
CA GLN A 28 13.24 -11.59 13.81
C GLN A 28 11.73 -11.65 13.57
N MET A 29 11.04 -10.52 13.72
CA MET A 29 9.61 -10.45 13.46
C MET A 29 9.30 -10.68 11.98
N ARG A 30 10.07 -10.10 11.06
CA ARG A 30 9.88 -10.30 9.62
C ARG A 30 10.15 -11.73 9.14
N ASN A 31 10.96 -12.50 9.88
CA ASN A 31 11.15 -13.94 9.61
C ASN A 31 9.91 -14.76 9.97
N CYS A 32 9.13 -14.34 10.96
CA CYS A 32 7.93 -15.04 11.43
C CYS A 32 6.65 -14.52 10.77
N ALA A 33 6.60 -13.21 10.44
CA ALA A 33 5.43 -12.59 9.82
C ALA A 33 5.20 -13.08 8.39
N THR A 34 3.93 -13.23 8.01
CA THR A 34 3.54 -13.67 6.66
C THR A 34 2.94 -12.52 5.84
N VAL A 35 3.14 -12.57 4.53
CA VAL A 35 2.46 -11.66 3.60
C VAL A 35 0.94 -11.85 3.69
N GLY A 36 0.49 -13.10 3.75
CA GLY A 36 -0.93 -13.43 3.89
C GLY A 36 -1.57 -12.78 5.12
N GLY A 37 -0.91 -12.84 6.29
CA GLY A 37 -1.40 -12.19 7.50
C GLY A 37 -1.47 -10.67 7.38
N SER A 38 -0.48 -10.04 6.74
CA SER A 38 -0.44 -8.59 6.51
C SER A 38 -1.54 -8.11 5.56
N ILE A 39 -1.98 -8.96 4.62
CA ILE A 39 -3.05 -8.66 3.66
C ILE A 39 -4.42 -8.99 4.26
N TYR A 40 -4.57 -10.19 4.83
CA TYR A 40 -5.89 -10.68 5.30
C TYR A 40 -6.46 -9.85 6.44
N SER A 41 -5.60 -9.35 7.34
CA SER A 41 -6.01 -8.49 8.45
C SER A 41 -6.59 -7.14 8.02
N ARG A 42 -6.29 -6.67 6.80
CA ARG A 42 -6.76 -5.40 6.22
C ARG A 42 -6.51 -4.19 7.13
N PHE A 43 -5.46 -4.24 7.95
CA PHE A 43 -5.07 -3.11 8.79
C PHE A 43 -4.60 -1.94 7.93
N GLY A 44 -5.13 -0.75 8.22
CA GLY A 44 -4.81 0.47 7.46
C GLY A 44 -3.34 0.90 7.54
N PHE A 45 -2.62 0.43 8.56
CA PHE A 45 -1.19 0.69 8.74
C PHE A 45 -0.27 -0.38 8.10
N SER A 46 -0.83 -1.36 7.39
CA SER A 46 -0.04 -2.40 6.74
C SER A 46 0.74 -1.83 5.56
N ASP A 47 2.06 -1.76 5.71
CA ASP A 47 2.98 -1.32 4.65
C ASP A 47 2.84 -2.19 3.39
N ILE A 48 2.76 -3.52 3.57
CA ILE A 48 2.63 -4.48 2.47
C ILE A 48 1.30 -4.29 1.73
N LEU A 49 0.19 -4.13 2.47
CA LEU A 49 -1.13 -3.90 1.86
C LEU A 49 -1.11 -2.60 1.04
N THR A 50 -0.61 -1.51 1.63
CA THR A 50 -0.53 -0.21 0.95
C THR A 50 0.33 -0.29 -0.31
N CYS A 51 1.50 -0.94 -0.23
CA CYS A 51 2.39 -1.14 -1.37
C CYS A 51 1.68 -1.92 -2.50
N MET A 52 1.04 -3.03 -2.19
CA MET A 52 0.40 -3.88 -3.18
C MET A 52 -0.88 -3.28 -3.78
N MET A 53 -1.55 -2.36 -3.09
CA MET A 53 -2.75 -1.69 -3.61
C MET A 53 -2.46 -0.74 -4.77
N ALA A 54 -1.24 -0.23 -4.91
CA ALA A 54 -0.83 0.56 -6.06
C ALA A 54 -0.47 -0.29 -7.28
N LEU A 55 -0.37 -1.61 -7.10
CA LEU A 55 -0.07 -2.57 -8.16
C LEU A 55 -1.34 -3.27 -8.65
N ASP A 56 -1.28 -3.89 -9.82
CA ASP A 56 -2.36 -4.78 -10.31
C ASP A 56 -2.32 -6.10 -9.54
N THR A 57 -2.93 -6.09 -8.37
CA THR A 57 -2.85 -7.18 -7.39
C THR A 57 -4.22 -7.75 -7.09
N TYR A 58 -4.26 -9.08 -6.99
CA TYR A 58 -5.45 -9.88 -6.68
C TYR A 58 -5.17 -10.77 -5.46
N VAL A 59 -6.22 -11.10 -4.74
CA VAL A 59 -6.22 -12.14 -3.72
C VAL A 59 -7.07 -13.32 -4.20
N GLU A 60 -6.62 -14.53 -3.92
CA GLU A 60 -7.41 -15.74 -4.08
C GLU A 60 -7.79 -16.26 -2.70
N LEU A 61 -9.09 -16.32 -2.47
CA LEU A 61 -9.68 -16.86 -1.27
C LEU A 61 -10.21 -18.27 -1.56
N TYR A 62 -10.15 -19.15 -0.59
CA TYR A 62 -10.54 -20.55 -0.76
C TYR A 62 -12.03 -20.70 -1.16
N HIS A 63 -12.93 -20.01 -0.46
CA HIS A 63 -14.35 -19.97 -0.80
C HIS A 63 -14.71 -18.77 -1.68
N GLY A 64 -14.08 -17.61 -1.47
CA GLY A 64 -14.43 -16.35 -2.13
C GLY A 64 -13.85 -16.19 -3.53
N GLY A 65 -12.98 -17.13 -4.00
CA GLY A 65 -12.36 -17.06 -5.32
C GLY A 65 -11.38 -15.89 -5.48
N ILE A 66 -11.14 -15.51 -6.72
CA ILE A 66 -10.17 -14.45 -7.07
C ILE A 66 -10.90 -13.10 -7.15
N MET A 67 -10.34 -12.07 -6.52
CA MET A 67 -10.84 -10.70 -6.61
C MET A 67 -9.71 -9.68 -6.52
N PRO A 68 -9.91 -8.43 -7.01
CA PRO A 68 -8.94 -7.36 -6.85
C PRO A 68 -8.64 -7.07 -5.38
N LEU A 69 -7.36 -6.82 -5.06
CA LEU A 69 -6.94 -6.50 -3.70
C LEU A 69 -7.66 -5.24 -3.16
N SER A 70 -7.91 -4.26 -4.02
CA SER A 70 -8.62 -3.03 -3.65
C SER A 70 -10.05 -3.28 -3.20
N GLU A 71 -10.74 -4.26 -3.77
CA GLU A 71 -12.07 -4.68 -3.35
C GLU A 71 -12.02 -5.48 -2.05
N PHE A 72 -11.07 -6.42 -1.95
CA PHE A 72 -10.86 -7.17 -0.72
C PHE A 72 -10.57 -6.25 0.47
N ALA A 73 -9.73 -5.22 0.29
CA ALA A 73 -9.38 -4.27 1.33
C ALA A 73 -10.59 -3.45 1.84
N LYS A 74 -11.61 -3.22 1.02
CA LYS A 74 -12.84 -2.50 1.40
C LYS A 74 -13.77 -3.35 2.27
N ARG A 75 -13.69 -4.68 2.18
CA ARG A 75 -14.59 -5.56 2.94
C ARG A 75 -14.46 -5.32 4.44
N PRO A 76 -15.56 -5.33 5.20
CA PRO A 76 -15.50 -5.29 6.65
C PRO A 76 -14.85 -6.57 7.19
N VAL A 77 -14.11 -6.45 8.29
CA VAL A 77 -13.61 -7.62 9.03
C VAL A 77 -14.73 -8.10 9.96
N ARG A 78 -15.38 -9.20 9.61
CA ARG A 78 -16.46 -9.79 10.40
C ARG A 78 -16.01 -11.12 11.01
N ARG A 79 -16.57 -11.49 12.15
CA ARG A 79 -16.24 -12.78 12.82
C ARG A 79 -16.71 -14.01 12.03
N ASP A 80 -17.74 -13.85 11.23
CA ASP A 80 -18.37 -14.87 10.38
C ASP A 80 -17.77 -14.92 8.96
N ASP A 81 -16.99 -13.91 8.56
CA ASP A 81 -16.28 -13.85 7.27
C ASP A 81 -14.96 -14.66 7.36
N LYS A 82 -15.10 -15.96 7.63
CA LYS A 82 -13.96 -16.88 7.75
C LYS A 82 -13.66 -17.50 6.41
N ASP A 83 -12.52 -17.13 5.85
CA ASP A 83 -11.98 -17.72 4.61
C ASP A 83 -10.47 -17.89 4.74
N ILE A 84 -9.88 -18.62 3.83
CA ILE A 84 -8.42 -18.81 3.77
C ILE A 84 -7.89 -18.04 2.58
N LEU A 85 -6.92 -17.15 2.83
CA LEU A 85 -6.15 -16.53 1.75
C LEU A 85 -5.16 -17.54 1.20
N VAL A 86 -5.43 -18.06 0.00
CA VAL A 86 -4.65 -19.09 -0.67
C VAL A 86 -3.37 -18.48 -1.25
N ARG A 87 -3.51 -17.37 -2.00
CA ARG A 87 -2.37 -16.67 -2.60
C ARG A 87 -2.67 -15.20 -2.88
N VAL A 88 -1.60 -14.44 -3.05
CA VAL A 88 -1.62 -13.08 -3.58
C VAL A 88 -1.00 -13.11 -4.98
N ILE A 89 -1.68 -12.56 -5.96
CA ILE A 89 -1.29 -12.56 -7.37
C ILE A 89 -0.97 -11.13 -7.77
N ILE A 90 0.26 -10.86 -8.21
CA ILE A 90 0.69 -9.55 -8.69
C ILE A 90 0.99 -9.69 -10.18
N LYS A 91 0.33 -8.88 -11.01
CA LYS A 91 0.56 -8.87 -12.45
C LYS A 91 1.89 -8.18 -12.77
N LYS A 92 2.62 -8.77 -13.71
CA LYS A 92 3.82 -8.16 -14.30
C LYS A 92 3.40 -7.40 -15.57
N ASP A 93 2.93 -6.18 -15.39
CA ASP A 93 2.37 -5.34 -16.47
C ASP A 93 3.33 -4.22 -16.91
N GLY A 94 4.55 -4.19 -16.40
CA GLY A 94 5.57 -3.20 -16.77
C GLY A 94 5.49 -1.89 -16.01
N ARG A 95 4.55 -1.73 -15.07
CA ARG A 95 4.45 -0.49 -14.28
C ARG A 95 5.69 -0.21 -13.46
N LYS A 96 6.04 1.07 -13.37
CA LYS A 96 7.04 1.57 -12.42
C LYS A 96 6.36 1.92 -11.12
N ALA A 97 7.02 1.69 -9.99
CA ALA A 97 6.43 2.00 -8.70
C ALA A 97 7.47 2.52 -7.71
N ALA A 98 7.01 3.36 -6.78
CA ALA A 98 7.79 3.88 -5.67
C ALA A 98 6.99 3.75 -4.37
N TYR A 99 7.68 3.50 -3.26
CA TYR A 99 7.08 3.42 -1.93
C TYR A 99 7.83 4.30 -0.96
N THR A 100 7.09 5.06 -0.17
CA THR A 100 7.67 5.89 0.91
C THR A 100 6.77 5.88 2.13
N THR A 101 7.33 6.19 3.29
CA THR A 101 6.59 6.18 4.57
C THR A 101 7.24 7.12 5.56
N GLN A 102 6.42 7.80 6.37
CA GLN A 102 6.85 8.56 7.53
C GLN A 102 6.51 7.81 8.81
N ARG A 103 7.47 7.78 9.74
CA ARG A 103 7.36 7.17 11.07
C ARG A 103 7.91 8.10 12.12
N ASN A 104 7.42 8.04 13.35
CA ASN A 104 7.97 8.81 14.46
C ASN A 104 9.31 8.23 14.93
N SER A 105 9.47 6.91 14.83
CA SER A 105 10.73 6.21 15.02
C SER A 105 10.87 5.08 13.99
N GLN A 106 12.10 4.61 13.78
CA GLN A 106 12.43 3.71 12.66
C GLN A 106 11.57 2.45 12.57
N THR A 107 11.18 1.89 13.71
CA THR A 107 10.44 0.61 13.77
C THR A 107 9.00 0.76 14.27
N ASP A 108 8.51 1.98 14.44
CA ASP A 108 7.11 2.26 14.81
C ASP A 108 6.15 1.96 13.64
N PHE A 109 4.87 1.91 13.92
CA PHE A 109 3.86 1.93 12.88
C PHE A 109 3.96 3.21 12.04
N PRO A 110 3.66 3.15 10.74
CA PRO A 110 3.71 4.35 9.90
C PRO A 110 2.69 5.39 10.40
N LEU A 111 3.12 6.65 10.38
CA LEU A 111 2.26 7.81 10.51
C LEU A 111 1.45 7.99 9.24
N ILE A 112 2.12 7.81 8.10
CA ILE A 112 1.53 7.69 6.76
C ILE A 112 2.41 6.79 5.91
N ALA A 113 1.79 6.07 4.97
CA ALA A 113 2.45 5.25 3.97
C ALA A 113 1.86 5.55 2.60
N CYS A 114 2.70 5.80 1.61
CA CYS A 114 2.31 6.08 0.25
C CYS A 114 3.01 5.11 -0.72
N CYS A 115 2.26 4.58 -1.67
CA CYS A 115 2.81 3.86 -2.80
C CYS A 115 2.21 4.43 -4.08
N VAL A 116 3.06 4.77 -5.03
CA VAL A 116 2.66 5.30 -6.32
C VAL A 116 3.14 4.35 -7.39
N SER A 117 2.31 4.04 -8.38
CA SER A 117 2.73 3.33 -9.57
C SER A 117 2.20 3.98 -10.84
N ARG A 118 2.96 3.85 -11.93
CA ARG A 118 2.60 4.39 -13.25
C ARG A 118 2.57 3.27 -14.30
N LEU A 119 1.51 3.26 -15.09
CA LEU A 119 1.35 2.41 -16.27
C LEU A 119 0.81 3.26 -17.43
N GLY A 120 1.63 3.54 -18.44
CA GLY A 120 1.28 4.51 -19.47
C GLY A 120 1.02 5.88 -18.87
N ASP A 121 -0.15 6.43 -19.15
CA ASP A 121 -0.59 7.74 -18.66
C ASP A 121 -1.36 7.66 -17.33
N HIS A 122 -1.55 6.46 -16.80
CA HIS A 122 -2.29 6.25 -15.56
C HIS A 122 -1.36 6.15 -14.35
N TRP A 123 -1.67 6.92 -13.32
CA TRP A 123 -1.04 6.88 -12.01
C TRP A 123 -1.99 6.26 -10.98
N TYR A 124 -1.49 5.29 -10.25
CA TYR A 124 -2.22 4.62 -9.17
C TYR A 124 -1.57 4.99 -7.86
N VAL A 125 -2.30 5.69 -7.01
CA VAL A 125 -1.82 6.22 -5.74
C VAL A 125 -2.52 5.51 -4.60
N ALA A 126 -1.76 4.78 -3.78
CA ALA A 126 -2.27 4.12 -2.60
C ALA A 126 -1.75 4.81 -1.34
N VAL A 127 -2.67 5.13 -0.42
CA VAL A 127 -2.34 5.75 0.86
C VAL A 127 -2.89 4.91 2.02
N GLY A 128 -2.00 4.53 2.93
CA GLY A 128 -2.29 3.84 4.17
C GLY A 128 -1.91 4.65 5.41
N ALA A 129 -2.20 4.09 6.58
CA ALA A 129 -1.91 4.70 7.90
C ALA A 129 -2.51 6.11 8.11
N ARG A 130 -3.63 6.43 7.50
CA ARG A 130 -4.26 7.77 7.48
C ARG A 130 -5.37 8.04 8.52
N PRO A 131 -5.48 7.60 9.74
CA PRO A 131 -6.11 6.43 10.34
C PRO A 131 -7.39 6.01 9.62
N GLY A 132 -7.43 4.75 9.27
CA GLY A 132 -8.50 4.12 8.48
C GLY A 132 -7.90 3.09 7.53
N LYS A 133 -8.74 2.48 6.72
CA LYS A 133 -8.30 1.49 5.74
C LYS A 133 -7.42 2.13 4.68
N ALA A 134 -6.38 1.41 4.23
CA ALA A 134 -5.64 1.79 3.03
C ALA A 134 -6.61 1.90 1.83
N LYS A 135 -6.39 2.92 1.01
CA LYS A 135 -7.18 3.15 -0.21
C LYS A 135 -6.26 3.45 -1.38
N VAL A 136 -6.75 3.20 -2.56
CA VAL A 136 -6.09 3.55 -3.82
C VAL A 136 -7.02 4.46 -4.63
N THR A 137 -6.44 5.45 -5.30
CA THR A 137 -7.08 6.26 -6.33
C THR A 137 -6.28 6.15 -7.62
N GLN A 138 -6.89 6.55 -8.73
CA GLN A 138 -6.25 6.65 -10.02
C GLN A 138 -6.42 8.07 -10.54
N VAL A 139 -5.34 8.64 -11.06
CA VAL A 139 -5.35 9.89 -11.84
C VAL A 139 -4.73 9.63 -13.19
N THR A 140 -5.13 10.39 -14.20
CA THR A 140 -4.64 10.24 -15.58
C THR A 140 -3.88 11.49 -15.98
N ASP A 141 -2.65 11.30 -16.44
CA ASP A 141 -1.82 12.35 -17.01
C ASP A 141 -2.23 12.56 -18.47
N ASP A 142 -3.02 13.60 -18.72
CA ASP A 142 -3.45 13.99 -20.06
C ASP A 142 -2.47 14.99 -20.73
N GLY A 143 -1.37 15.31 -20.03
CA GLY A 143 -0.35 16.24 -20.50
C GLY A 143 -0.69 17.72 -20.32
N ASN A 144 -1.86 18.05 -19.75
CA ASN A 144 -2.29 19.44 -19.52
C ASN A 144 -1.87 19.98 -18.16
N GLU A 145 -1.62 19.10 -17.19
CA GLU A 145 -1.27 19.47 -15.82
C GLU A 145 0.19 19.10 -15.49
N SER A 146 0.76 19.80 -14.51
CA SER A 146 2.06 19.41 -14.00
C SER A 146 1.97 18.15 -13.14
N LEU A 147 3.05 17.35 -13.07
CA LEU A 147 3.09 16.19 -12.15
C LEU A 147 2.82 16.59 -10.68
N ALA A 148 3.19 17.82 -10.30
CA ALA A 148 2.93 18.32 -8.95
C ALA A 148 1.42 18.57 -8.70
N ASP A 149 0.68 18.98 -9.72
CA ASP A 149 -0.77 19.19 -9.60
C ASP A 149 -1.51 17.86 -9.57
N LEU A 150 -1.13 16.91 -10.43
CA LEU A 150 -1.64 15.52 -10.38
C LEU A 150 -1.38 14.86 -9.02
N ALA A 151 -0.19 15.06 -8.45
CA ALA A 151 0.15 14.55 -7.13
C ALA A 151 -0.73 15.17 -6.03
N ARG A 152 -1.00 16.47 -6.11
CA ARG A 152 -1.93 17.16 -5.18
C ARG A 152 -3.35 16.63 -5.33
N GLU A 153 -3.86 16.53 -6.54
CA GLU A 153 -5.19 15.97 -6.82
C GLU A 153 -5.32 14.58 -6.21
N ALA A 154 -4.35 13.69 -6.47
CA ALA A 154 -4.34 12.35 -5.93
C ALA A 154 -4.28 12.32 -4.40
N ALA A 155 -3.47 13.19 -3.76
CA ALA A 155 -3.40 13.27 -2.31
C ALA A 155 -4.70 13.83 -1.70
N ASP A 156 -5.33 14.79 -2.34
CA ASP A 156 -6.57 15.44 -1.88
C ASP A 156 -7.81 14.52 -2.02
N ALA A 157 -7.72 13.45 -2.81
CA ALA A 157 -8.79 12.45 -2.93
C ALA A 157 -8.99 11.59 -1.68
N PHE A 158 -8.13 11.72 -0.66
CA PHE A 158 -8.19 10.92 0.56
C PHE A 158 -8.59 11.75 1.79
N ASN A 159 -9.30 11.11 2.71
CA ASN A 159 -9.56 11.67 4.03
C ASN A 159 -8.44 11.26 5.00
N TYR A 160 -7.94 12.18 5.78
CA TYR A 160 -6.90 11.98 6.77
C TYR A 160 -7.42 12.20 8.18
N GLY A 161 -7.31 11.18 9.03
CA GLY A 161 -7.71 11.26 10.42
C GLY A 161 -6.55 11.63 11.33
N SER A 162 -6.89 12.02 12.56
CA SER A 162 -5.94 12.29 13.64
C SER A 162 -5.89 11.13 14.64
N ASN A 163 -4.73 10.90 15.25
CA ASN A 163 -4.55 10.02 16.39
C ASN A 163 -3.30 10.45 17.18
N ASN A 164 -2.89 9.67 18.20
CA ASN A 164 -1.72 9.95 19.03
C ASN A 164 -0.38 10.02 18.28
N ARG A 165 -0.30 9.58 17.01
CA ARG A 165 0.92 9.65 16.19
C ARG A 165 1.02 10.95 15.39
N GLY A 166 -0.09 11.57 15.05
CA GLY A 166 -0.10 12.81 14.30
C GLY A 166 -1.49 13.26 13.88
N SER A 167 -1.61 14.53 13.52
CA SER A 167 -2.87 15.15 13.06
C SER A 167 -3.19 14.75 11.61
N GLY A 168 -4.46 14.88 11.24
CA GLY A 168 -4.93 14.69 9.87
C GLY A 168 -4.30 15.68 8.90
N GLU A 169 -4.16 16.95 9.33
CA GLU A 169 -3.53 18.01 8.55
C GLU A 169 -2.06 17.67 8.20
N TYR A 170 -1.30 17.21 9.20
CA TYR A 170 0.09 16.83 9.00
C TYR A 170 0.21 15.65 8.04
N ARG A 171 -0.67 14.64 8.17
CA ARG A 171 -0.72 13.51 7.23
C ARG A 171 -1.06 13.96 5.82
N HIS A 172 -1.98 14.89 5.67
CA HIS A 172 -2.36 15.44 4.37
C HIS A 172 -1.17 16.16 3.71
N GLN A 173 -0.45 17.00 4.47
CA GLN A 173 0.76 17.64 3.97
C GLN A 173 1.82 16.63 3.55
N LEU A 174 2.06 15.60 4.38
CA LEU A 174 3.00 14.53 4.03
C LEU A 174 2.58 13.76 2.77
N ALA A 175 1.28 13.49 2.60
CA ALA A 175 0.78 12.83 1.40
C ALA A 175 1.09 13.63 0.13
N ARG A 176 0.89 14.96 0.17
CA ARG A 176 1.23 15.87 -0.95
C ARG A 176 2.73 15.90 -1.28
N VAL A 177 3.59 15.54 -0.33
CA VAL A 177 5.04 15.47 -0.54
C VAL A 177 5.47 14.09 -1.04
N TYR A 178 4.75 13.02 -0.63
CA TYR A 178 5.16 11.65 -0.87
C TYR A 178 4.47 11.01 -2.09
N VAL A 179 3.42 11.60 -2.57
CA VAL A 179 2.76 11.25 -3.83
C VAL A 179 3.40 12.01 -4.99
#